data_37fea6c210eb14f644d53ed9af77c57a
#
_entry.id   37fea6c210eb14f644d53ed9af77c57a
#
_cell.length_a   1.000
_cell.length_b   1.000
_cell.length_c   1.000
_cell.angle_alpha   90.00
_cell.angle_beta   90.00
_cell.angle_gamma   90.00
#
_symmetry.space_group_name_H-M   'P 1'
#
loop_
_entity.id
_entity.type
_entity.pdbx_description
1 polymer ?
#
loop_
_entity_poly.entity_id
_entity_poly.type
_entity_poly.pdbx_seq_one_letter_code
_entity_poly.pdbx_strand_id
1 'polypeptide(L)'
;MKTNKKSYRKMKFIAIIPARYASTRFLGKPLALLGGRPVIQHVYEKAAQALDEAYVATDDERIARVVESFGGYAIMTRADHKSGTDRIEEAAEKIGTDADVVINIQGDEPFVDASQLKTLQSLFDCEETQIGTLGKRFDSIEATENPNSPKIVCDKQGFALYFSRSVIPFVRGQEPKSWLNHYPYLKHLGLYAYRREVLREVTQLPQSPLELAESLEQLRWLENGYRIRVGLTDVETVGIDTPADLERAEQFLINQGKQR
;
A
#
# COMPACT_ATOMS: atom_id res chain seq x y z
N MET A 1 29.56 -22.44 29.33
CA MET A 1 28.73 -21.37 28.76
C MET A 1 27.67 -21.99 27.88
N LYS A 2 26.40 -21.99 28.33
CA LYS A 2 25.29 -22.47 27.52
C LYS A 2 24.85 -21.31 26.62
N THR A 3 25.14 -21.40 25.30
CA THR A 3 24.62 -20.49 24.32
C THR A 3 23.12 -20.70 24.18
N ASN A 4 22.35 -19.79 24.74
CA ASN A 4 20.91 -19.72 24.56
C ASN A 4 20.65 -19.40 23.04
N LYS A 5 20.46 -20.43 22.23
CA LYS A 5 19.84 -20.26 20.89
C LYS A 5 18.39 -19.85 21.14
N LYS A 6 18.10 -18.54 21.16
CA LYS A 6 16.74 -18.06 20.95
C LYS A 6 16.30 -18.63 19.60
N SER A 7 15.35 -19.55 19.60
CA SER A 7 14.59 -19.95 18.41
C SER A 7 13.85 -18.72 17.96
N TYR A 8 14.35 -18.03 16.91
CA TYR A 8 13.63 -16.93 16.30
C TYR A 8 12.44 -17.54 15.55
N ARG A 9 11.23 -17.36 16.08
CA ARG A 9 10.00 -17.63 15.36
C ARG A 9 10.05 -16.79 14.08
N LYS A 10 9.80 -17.42 12.91
CA LYS A 10 9.65 -16.68 11.64
C LYS A 10 8.49 -15.71 11.80
N MET A 11 8.71 -14.45 11.45
CA MET A 11 7.69 -13.41 11.49
C MET A 11 6.55 -13.78 10.53
N LYS A 12 5.31 -13.70 11.01
CA LYS A 12 4.09 -14.02 10.22
C LYS A 12 3.54 -12.73 9.60
N PHE A 13 3.36 -12.76 8.27
CA PHE A 13 2.81 -11.67 7.48
C PHE A 13 1.49 -12.08 6.85
N ILE A 14 0.47 -11.25 7.00
CA ILE A 14 -0.81 -11.43 6.32
C ILE A 14 -1.15 -10.22 5.45
N ALA A 15 -1.91 -10.43 4.37
CA ALA A 15 -2.52 -9.36 3.60
C ALA A 15 -3.96 -9.13 4.06
N ILE A 16 -4.34 -7.85 4.17
CA ILE A 16 -5.75 -7.45 4.22
C ILE A 16 -5.98 -6.41 3.12
N ILE A 17 -6.95 -6.70 2.26
CA ILE A 17 -7.27 -5.94 1.05
C ILE A 17 -8.57 -5.19 1.31
N PRO A 18 -8.55 -3.87 1.61
CA PRO A 18 -9.79 -3.11 1.79
C PRO A 18 -10.48 -2.93 0.44
N ALA A 19 -11.76 -3.26 0.37
CA ALA A 19 -12.58 -3.14 -0.82
C ALA A 19 -13.97 -2.62 -0.46
N ARG A 20 -14.40 -1.52 -1.11
CA ARG A 20 -15.74 -0.97 -0.96
C ARG A 20 -16.43 -0.87 -2.30
N TYR A 21 -17.75 -1.08 -2.31
CA TYR A 21 -18.54 -0.95 -3.53
C TYR A 21 -18.78 0.53 -3.88
N ALA A 22 -19.09 1.35 -2.86
CA ALA A 22 -19.38 2.77 -3.00
C ALA A 22 -18.10 3.57 -3.25
N SER A 23 -17.76 3.75 -4.50
CA SER A 23 -16.68 4.66 -4.96
C SER A 23 -17.29 5.76 -5.81
N THR A 24 -16.95 7.01 -5.52
CA THR A 24 -17.49 8.18 -6.24
C THR A 24 -16.99 8.28 -7.67
N ARG A 25 -15.76 7.83 -7.94
CA ARG A 25 -15.12 7.89 -9.26
C ARG A 25 -15.43 6.67 -10.14
N PHE A 26 -15.61 5.50 -9.52
CA PHE A 26 -15.87 4.24 -10.22
C PHE A 26 -16.66 3.29 -9.31
N LEU A 27 -17.99 3.35 -9.42
CA LEU A 27 -18.91 2.52 -8.63
C LEU A 27 -18.68 1.03 -8.92
N GLY A 28 -18.57 0.21 -7.87
CA GLY A 28 -18.37 -1.23 -8.00
C GLY A 28 -16.98 -1.63 -8.54
N LYS A 29 -16.00 -0.73 -8.52
CA LYS A 29 -14.64 -0.95 -9.01
C LYS A 29 -14.02 -2.32 -8.68
N PRO A 30 -14.11 -2.87 -7.44
CA PRO A 30 -13.55 -4.19 -7.14
C PRO A 30 -14.13 -5.34 -7.97
N LEU A 31 -15.37 -5.17 -8.45
CA LEU A 31 -16.10 -6.17 -9.24
C LEU A 31 -15.99 -5.93 -10.75
N ALA A 32 -15.39 -4.82 -11.18
CA ALA A 32 -15.13 -4.56 -12.60
C ALA A 32 -14.22 -5.66 -13.18
N LEU A 33 -14.49 -6.05 -14.43
CA LEU A 33 -13.74 -7.13 -15.07
C LEU A 33 -12.47 -6.60 -15.73
N LEU A 34 -11.35 -7.22 -15.42
CA LEU A 34 -10.05 -7.03 -16.04
C LEU A 34 -9.61 -8.38 -16.62
N GLY A 35 -9.48 -8.49 -17.93
CA GLY A 35 -9.16 -9.77 -18.57
C GLY A 35 -10.18 -10.87 -18.26
N GLY A 36 -11.47 -10.52 -18.11
CA GLY A 36 -12.55 -11.45 -17.81
C GLY A 36 -12.65 -11.89 -16.34
N ARG A 37 -11.83 -11.37 -15.43
CA ARG A 37 -11.86 -11.68 -13.99
C ARG A 37 -12.02 -10.39 -13.16
N PRO A 38 -12.73 -10.42 -12.01
CA PRO A 38 -12.87 -9.25 -11.15
C PRO A 38 -11.51 -8.66 -10.74
N VAL A 39 -11.41 -7.33 -10.69
CA VAL A 39 -10.18 -6.63 -10.23
C VAL A 39 -9.73 -7.15 -8.86
N ILE A 40 -10.67 -7.34 -7.93
CA ILE A 40 -10.35 -7.84 -6.58
C ILE A 40 -9.75 -9.26 -6.59
N GLN A 41 -10.12 -10.10 -7.57
CA GLN A 41 -9.54 -11.43 -7.71
C GLN A 41 -8.06 -11.37 -8.08
N HIS A 42 -7.68 -10.47 -9.00
CA HIS A 42 -6.27 -10.28 -9.37
C HIS A 42 -5.43 -9.86 -8.15
N VAL A 43 -5.92 -8.90 -7.36
CA VAL A 43 -5.23 -8.44 -6.15
C VAL A 43 -5.10 -9.56 -5.13
N TYR A 44 -6.21 -10.27 -4.85
CA TYR A 44 -6.24 -11.36 -3.88
C TYR A 44 -5.26 -12.49 -4.24
N GLU A 45 -5.29 -12.97 -5.48
CA GLU A 45 -4.42 -14.04 -5.95
C GLU A 45 -2.93 -13.68 -5.83
N LYS A 46 -2.57 -12.42 -6.11
CA LYS A 46 -1.19 -11.92 -5.94
C LYS A 46 -0.77 -11.90 -4.48
N ALA A 47 -1.65 -11.43 -3.61
CA ALA A 47 -1.42 -11.42 -2.17
C ALA A 47 -1.25 -12.85 -1.61
N ALA A 48 -2.18 -13.76 -1.95
CA ALA A 48 -2.19 -15.14 -1.49
C ALA A 48 -0.99 -15.98 -1.99
N GLN A 49 -0.40 -15.61 -3.13
CA GLN A 49 0.82 -16.26 -3.64
C GLN A 49 2.10 -15.82 -2.90
N ALA A 50 2.10 -14.63 -2.31
CA ALA A 50 3.30 -14.02 -1.74
C ALA A 50 3.34 -14.03 -0.21
N LEU A 51 2.20 -14.20 0.45
CA LEU A 51 2.03 -14.07 1.89
C LEU A 51 1.41 -15.33 2.51
N ASP A 52 1.56 -15.49 3.83
CA ASP A 52 1.08 -16.67 4.54
C ASP A 52 -0.46 -16.77 4.49
N GLU A 53 -1.16 -15.63 4.55
CA GLU A 53 -2.62 -15.54 4.48
C GLU A 53 -3.04 -14.23 3.78
N ALA A 54 -4.21 -14.25 3.12
CA ALA A 54 -4.80 -13.06 2.49
C ALA A 54 -6.31 -13.01 2.73
N TYR A 55 -6.81 -11.79 2.99
CA TYR A 55 -8.22 -11.53 3.27
C TYR A 55 -8.69 -10.28 2.53
N VAL A 56 -9.98 -10.25 2.14
CA VAL A 56 -10.63 -9.04 1.63
C VAL A 56 -11.54 -8.49 2.72
N ALA A 57 -11.31 -7.24 3.12
CA ALA A 57 -12.16 -6.53 4.08
C ALA A 57 -13.17 -5.66 3.33
N THR A 58 -14.47 -5.94 3.47
CA THR A 58 -15.51 -5.25 2.72
C THR A 58 -16.77 -5.00 3.56
N ASP A 59 -17.54 -3.98 3.19
CA ASP A 59 -18.86 -3.67 3.73
C ASP A 59 -20.01 -4.09 2.79
N ASP A 60 -19.68 -4.78 1.68
CA ASP A 60 -20.66 -5.09 0.64
C ASP A 60 -20.72 -6.60 0.35
N GLU A 61 -21.90 -7.19 0.56
CA GLU A 61 -22.12 -8.63 0.35
C GLU A 61 -21.84 -9.09 -1.10
N ARG A 62 -21.99 -8.20 -2.10
CA ARG A 62 -21.69 -8.56 -3.50
C ARG A 62 -20.22 -8.83 -3.67
N ILE A 63 -19.37 -8.02 -3.04
CA ILE A 63 -17.92 -8.22 -3.04
C ILE A 63 -17.59 -9.51 -2.29
N ALA A 64 -18.16 -9.71 -1.10
CA ALA A 64 -17.91 -10.91 -0.30
C ALA A 64 -18.25 -12.19 -1.08
N ARG A 65 -19.44 -12.28 -1.69
CA ARG A 65 -19.86 -13.44 -2.50
C ARG A 65 -18.90 -13.70 -3.69
N VAL A 66 -18.43 -12.65 -4.37
CA VAL A 66 -17.49 -12.80 -5.47
C VAL A 66 -16.14 -13.30 -4.96
N VAL A 67 -15.64 -12.80 -3.83
CA VAL A 67 -14.41 -13.28 -3.20
C VAL A 67 -14.51 -14.77 -2.83
N GLU A 68 -15.61 -15.17 -2.19
CA GLU A 68 -15.90 -16.56 -1.83
C GLU A 68 -16.04 -17.47 -3.06
N SER A 69 -16.58 -16.96 -4.17
CA SER A 69 -16.79 -17.74 -5.40
C SER A 69 -15.51 -18.22 -6.07
N PHE A 70 -14.39 -17.51 -5.87
CA PHE A 70 -13.07 -17.95 -6.33
C PHE A 70 -12.19 -18.56 -5.22
N GLY A 71 -12.78 -18.87 -4.05
CA GLY A 71 -12.10 -19.51 -2.93
C GLY A 71 -11.30 -18.57 -2.03
N GLY A 72 -11.54 -17.25 -2.13
CA GLY A 72 -10.95 -16.26 -1.25
C GLY A 72 -11.69 -16.11 0.08
N TYR A 73 -11.05 -15.44 1.04
CA TYR A 73 -11.61 -15.15 2.34
C TYR A 73 -12.09 -13.69 2.42
N ALA A 74 -13.39 -13.48 2.65
CA ALA A 74 -14.00 -12.17 2.86
C ALA A 74 -14.34 -11.94 4.33
N ILE A 75 -14.02 -10.76 4.84
CA ILE A 75 -14.37 -10.33 6.20
C ILE A 75 -15.30 -9.12 6.08
N MET A 76 -16.51 -9.28 6.56
CA MET A 76 -17.47 -8.18 6.60
C MET A 76 -17.10 -7.16 7.67
N THR A 77 -17.04 -5.90 7.27
CA THR A 77 -16.68 -4.75 8.12
C THR A 77 -17.78 -3.70 8.07
N ARG A 78 -17.73 -2.75 9.00
CA ARG A 78 -18.70 -1.62 9.01
C ARG A 78 -18.53 -0.76 7.75
N ALA A 79 -19.63 -0.10 7.35
CA ALA A 79 -19.66 0.78 6.19
C ALA A 79 -19.13 2.20 6.47
N ASP A 80 -19.07 2.61 7.75
CA ASP A 80 -18.76 3.97 8.19
C ASP A 80 -17.28 4.27 8.34
N HIS A 81 -16.39 3.35 7.98
CA HIS A 81 -14.94 3.57 7.99
C HIS A 81 -14.53 4.74 7.09
N LYS A 82 -13.73 5.63 7.63
CA LYS A 82 -13.22 6.81 6.93
C LYS A 82 -12.04 6.49 6.01
N SER A 83 -11.24 5.48 6.37
CA SER A 83 -10.06 5.07 5.62
C SER A 83 -10.01 3.56 5.37
N GLY A 84 -9.14 3.15 4.43
CA GLY A 84 -8.80 1.74 4.22
C GLY A 84 -8.08 1.16 5.43
N THR A 85 -7.28 1.97 6.13
CA THR A 85 -6.54 1.58 7.33
C THR A 85 -7.47 1.21 8.48
N ASP A 86 -8.53 1.99 8.72
CA ASP A 86 -9.54 1.67 9.74
C ASP A 86 -10.25 0.35 9.43
N ARG A 87 -10.55 0.12 8.15
CA ARG A 87 -11.22 -1.10 7.68
C ARG A 87 -10.37 -2.35 7.88
N ILE A 88 -9.08 -2.29 7.56
CA ILE A 88 -8.19 -3.44 7.74
C ILE A 88 -7.92 -3.73 9.22
N GLU A 89 -7.94 -2.73 10.09
CA GLU A 89 -7.84 -2.97 11.54
C GLU A 89 -9.04 -3.73 12.06
N GLU A 90 -10.28 -3.31 11.74
CA GLU A 90 -11.49 -4.06 12.13
C GLU A 90 -11.45 -5.50 11.60
N ALA A 91 -10.99 -5.68 10.36
CA ALA A 91 -10.87 -7.03 9.79
C ALA A 91 -9.84 -7.87 10.55
N ALA A 92 -8.68 -7.30 10.88
CA ALA A 92 -7.63 -7.98 11.64
C ALA A 92 -8.10 -8.38 13.05
N GLU A 93 -8.91 -7.55 13.71
CA GLU A 93 -9.55 -7.88 15.00
C GLU A 93 -10.55 -9.04 14.84
N LYS A 94 -11.42 -9.00 13.82
CA LYS A 94 -12.42 -10.04 13.57
C LYS A 94 -11.80 -11.39 13.21
N ILE A 95 -10.69 -11.39 12.47
CA ILE A 95 -9.93 -12.60 12.16
C ILE A 95 -9.31 -13.18 13.44
N GLY A 96 -9.00 -12.35 14.43
CA GLY A 96 -8.28 -12.75 15.63
C GLY A 96 -6.85 -13.23 15.30
N THR A 97 -6.21 -12.60 14.31
CA THR A 97 -4.91 -13.05 13.80
C THR A 97 -3.79 -12.90 14.82
N ASP A 98 -2.89 -13.87 14.82
CA ASP A 98 -1.60 -13.86 15.51
C ASP A 98 -0.44 -13.34 14.66
N ALA A 99 -0.75 -12.70 13.53
CA ALA A 99 0.25 -12.13 12.63
C ALA A 99 1.04 -11.02 13.30
N ASP A 100 2.35 -11.00 13.05
CA ASP A 100 3.27 -9.98 13.55
C ASP A 100 3.11 -8.67 12.73
N VAL A 101 2.79 -8.82 11.43
CA VAL A 101 2.67 -7.69 10.48
C VAL A 101 1.46 -7.88 9.57
N VAL A 102 0.69 -6.80 9.40
CA VAL A 102 -0.43 -6.70 8.45
C VAL A 102 -0.01 -5.85 7.26
N ILE A 103 -0.13 -6.38 6.06
CA ILE A 103 0.12 -5.67 4.81
C ILE A 103 -1.22 -5.20 4.22
N ASN A 104 -1.34 -3.90 4.03
CA ASN A 104 -2.46 -3.25 3.35
C ASN A 104 -2.17 -3.19 1.85
N ILE A 105 -2.89 -3.97 1.06
CA ILE A 105 -2.82 -3.95 -0.40
C ILE A 105 -4.13 -3.35 -0.89
N GLN A 106 -4.06 -2.22 -1.62
CA GLN A 106 -5.27 -1.57 -2.11
C GLN A 106 -6.02 -2.47 -3.09
N GLY A 107 -7.36 -2.58 -2.91
CA GLY A 107 -8.22 -3.45 -3.72
C GLY A 107 -8.36 -3.04 -5.20
N ASP A 108 -7.69 -1.97 -5.60
CA ASP A 108 -7.63 -1.40 -6.95
C ASP A 108 -6.24 -1.48 -7.60
N GLU A 109 -5.31 -2.23 -7.00
CA GLU A 109 -3.96 -2.45 -7.53
C GLU A 109 -3.74 -3.89 -8.04
N PRO A 110 -4.36 -4.28 -9.18
CA PRO A 110 -4.30 -5.66 -9.69
C PRO A 110 -2.90 -6.09 -10.16
N PHE A 111 -1.98 -5.15 -10.31
CA PHE A 111 -0.61 -5.39 -10.78
C PHE A 111 0.44 -5.33 -9.66
N VAL A 112 0.02 -5.41 -8.40
CA VAL A 112 0.97 -5.57 -7.29
C VAL A 112 1.90 -6.75 -7.56
N ASP A 113 3.20 -6.54 -7.36
CA ASP A 113 4.22 -7.52 -7.68
C ASP A 113 4.77 -8.20 -6.42
N ALA A 114 5.09 -9.50 -6.53
CA ALA A 114 5.65 -10.27 -5.42
C ALA A 114 6.97 -9.71 -4.89
N SER A 115 7.79 -9.05 -5.75
CA SER A 115 9.01 -8.40 -5.32
C SER A 115 8.75 -7.21 -4.41
N GLN A 116 7.66 -6.44 -4.65
CA GLN A 116 7.24 -5.34 -3.79
C GLN A 116 6.84 -5.85 -2.40
N LEU A 117 6.07 -6.95 -2.35
CA LEU A 117 5.66 -7.56 -1.08
C LEU A 117 6.87 -8.12 -0.32
N LYS A 118 7.84 -8.74 -1.00
CA LYS A 118 9.10 -9.18 -0.40
C LYS A 118 9.93 -8.01 0.13
N THR A 119 9.99 -6.90 -0.62
CA THR A 119 10.66 -5.67 -0.16
C THR A 119 10.02 -5.15 1.11
N LEU A 120 8.67 -5.06 1.16
CA LEU A 120 7.95 -4.66 2.38
C LEU A 120 8.26 -5.59 3.56
N GLN A 121 8.22 -6.91 3.36
CA GLN A 121 8.53 -7.88 4.40
C GLN A 121 9.94 -7.66 4.97
N SER A 122 10.96 -7.45 4.10
CA SER A 122 12.36 -7.26 4.51
C SER A 122 12.60 -6.00 5.35
N LEU A 123 11.71 -5.00 5.27
CA LEU A 123 11.84 -3.80 6.11
C LEU A 123 11.73 -4.12 7.61
N PHE A 124 11.00 -5.17 7.96
CA PHE A 124 10.75 -5.59 9.34
C PHE A 124 11.87 -6.43 9.96
N ASP A 125 12.92 -6.76 9.19
CA ASP A 125 14.19 -7.28 9.74
C ASP A 125 14.87 -6.24 10.64
N CYS A 126 14.50 -4.97 10.51
CA CYS A 126 14.88 -3.90 11.43
C CYS A 126 13.80 -3.75 12.53
N GLU A 127 14.20 -3.95 13.79
CA GLU A 127 13.30 -3.87 14.93
C GLU A 127 12.63 -2.50 15.10
N GLU A 128 13.29 -1.42 14.65
CA GLU A 128 12.77 -0.06 14.70
C GLU A 128 11.67 0.23 13.66
N THR A 129 11.45 -0.68 12.70
CA THR A 129 10.40 -0.51 11.70
C THR A 129 9.04 -0.75 12.35
N GLN A 130 8.26 0.31 12.48
CA GLN A 130 6.88 0.27 12.97
C GLN A 130 5.90 0.15 11.81
N ILE A 131 6.13 0.95 10.76
CA ILE A 131 5.36 0.99 9.52
C ILE A 131 6.35 0.89 8.35
N GLY A 132 6.02 0.09 7.35
CA GLY A 132 6.76 -0.01 6.09
C GLY A 132 5.94 0.54 4.93
N THR A 133 6.60 1.18 3.97
CA THR A 133 6.02 1.59 2.69
C THR A 133 7.05 1.50 1.58
N LEU A 134 6.65 1.76 0.34
CA LEU A 134 7.54 1.71 -0.81
C LEU A 134 7.69 3.06 -1.47
N GLY A 135 8.87 3.27 -2.04
CA GLY A 135 9.18 4.38 -2.90
C GLY A 135 9.84 3.93 -4.21
N LYS A 136 9.50 4.60 -5.30
CA LYS A 136 10.13 4.43 -6.60
C LYS A 136 10.82 5.73 -7.01
N ARG A 137 11.99 5.65 -7.67
CA ARG A 137 12.63 6.85 -8.23
C ARG A 137 11.78 7.42 -9.36
N PHE A 138 11.67 8.75 -9.40
CA PHE A 138 11.10 9.42 -10.55
C PHE A 138 12.08 9.39 -11.73
N ASP A 139 11.55 9.25 -12.93
CA ASP A 139 12.29 9.17 -14.22
C ASP A 139 12.15 10.46 -15.05
N SER A 140 11.19 11.34 -14.70
CA SER A 140 11.04 12.64 -15.36
C SER A 140 10.67 13.74 -14.38
N ILE A 141 11.01 14.97 -14.73
CA ILE A 141 10.70 16.14 -13.91
C ILE A 141 9.19 16.42 -13.93
N GLU A 142 8.55 16.23 -15.06
CA GLU A 142 7.10 16.41 -15.26
C GLU A 142 6.31 15.47 -14.33
N ALA A 143 6.75 14.21 -14.21
CA ALA A 143 6.15 13.26 -13.28
C ALA A 143 6.37 13.70 -11.82
N THR A 144 7.53 14.31 -11.52
CA THR A 144 7.84 14.83 -10.18
C THR A 144 6.95 16.03 -9.81
N GLU A 145 6.56 16.86 -10.75
CA GLU A 145 5.69 18.02 -10.53
C GLU A 145 4.21 17.63 -10.33
N ASN A 146 3.82 16.40 -10.68
CA ASN A 146 2.44 15.95 -10.51
C ASN A 146 2.05 15.85 -9.02
N PRO A 147 1.06 16.61 -8.52
CA PRO A 147 0.63 16.59 -7.12
C PRO A 147 -0.08 15.29 -6.73
N ASN A 148 -0.55 14.49 -7.71
CA ASN A 148 -1.15 13.19 -7.45
C ASN A 148 -0.10 12.09 -7.23
N SER A 149 1.18 12.39 -7.43
CA SER A 149 2.32 11.52 -7.11
C SER A 149 3.10 12.10 -5.93
N PRO A 150 2.74 11.77 -4.67
CA PRO A 150 3.43 12.32 -3.49
C PRO A 150 4.91 11.95 -3.50
N LYS A 151 5.73 12.87 -3.01
CA LYS A 151 7.19 12.71 -2.87
C LYS A 151 7.52 12.31 -1.46
N ILE A 152 8.60 11.55 -1.31
CA ILE A 152 9.11 11.13 -0.01
C ILE A 152 10.55 11.67 0.13
N VAL A 153 10.85 12.25 1.27
CA VAL A 153 12.22 12.49 1.71
C VAL A 153 12.54 11.56 2.87
N CYS A 154 13.71 10.94 2.83
CA CYS A 154 14.14 9.97 3.84
C CYS A 154 15.43 10.41 4.52
N ASP A 155 15.62 9.91 5.74
CA ASP A 155 16.91 9.97 6.42
C ASP A 155 17.91 8.96 5.81
N LYS A 156 19.15 8.97 6.31
CA LYS A 156 20.20 8.06 5.86
C LYS A 156 19.95 6.59 6.17
N GLN A 157 19.01 6.30 7.06
CA GLN A 157 18.61 4.94 7.48
C GLN A 157 17.39 4.44 6.68
N GLY A 158 16.82 5.28 5.80
CA GLY A 158 15.65 4.96 4.98
C GLY A 158 14.32 5.17 5.68
N PHE A 159 14.29 5.92 6.81
CA PHE A 159 13.03 6.33 7.41
C PHE A 159 12.52 7.64 6.80
N ALA A 160 11.23 7.71 6.53
CA ALA A 160 10.60 8.89 5.99
C ALA A 160 10.70 10.07 6.98
N LEU A 161 11.18 11.20 6.48
CA LEU A 161 11.17 12.48 7.17
C LEU A 161 9.89 13.25 6.89
N TYR A 162 9.40 13.19 5.64
CA TYR A 162 8.15 13.84 5.23
C TYR A 162 7.65 13.28 3.91
N PHE A 163 6.32 13.41 3.70
CA PHE A 163 5.63 13.15 2.43
C PHE A 163 4.95 14.44 1.99
N SER A 164 5.03 14.79 0.71
CA SER A 164 4.37 15.98 0.18
C SER A 164 3.89 15.81 -1.25
N ARG A 165 2.79 16.48 -1.57
CA ARG A 165 2.35 16.68 -2.96
C ARG A 165 3.21 17.69 -3.70
N SER A 166 3.84 18.63 -2.98
CA SER A 166 4.83 19.54 -3.52
C SER A 166 6.13 18.81 -3.87
N VAL A 167 6.93 19.39 -4.76
CA VAL A 167 8.27 18.87 -5.05
C VAL A 167 9.19 19.16 -3.88
N ILE A 168 9.64 18.12 -3.22
CA ILE A 168 10.60 18.14 -2.11
C ILE A 168 11.69 17.11 -2.31
N PRO A 169 12.99 17.46 -1.95
CA PRO A 169 13.46 18.75 -1.49
C PRO A 169 13.62 19.76 -2.65
N PHE A 170 13.71 21.04 -2.30
CA PHE A 170 14.10 22.08 -3.25
C PHE A 170 15.60 22.03 -3.51
N VAL A 171 16.03 22.00 -4.77
CA VAL A 171 17.46 22.00 -5.14
C VAL A 171 17.90 23.44 -5.40
N ARG A 172 18.47 24.08 -4.39
CA ARG A 172 18.88 25.48 -4.45
C ARG A 172 20.00 25.69 -5.48
N GLY A 173 19.84 26.73 -6.29
CA GLY A 173 20.85 27.13 -7.27
C GLY A 173 20.84 26.32 -8.56
N GLN A 174 19.84 25.48 -8.75
CA GLN A 174 19.69 24.69 -9.98
C GLN A 174 18.32 24.97 -10.61
N GLU A 175 18.28 24.98 -11.93
CA GLU A 175 17.03 25.07 -12.67
C GLU A 175 16.18 23.80 -12.46
N PRO A 176 14.84 23.90 -12.30
CA PRO A 176 13.98 22.75 -12.05
C PRO A 176 14.18 21.60 -13.02
N LYS A 177 14.41 21.88 -14.31
CA LYS A 177 14.67 20.86 -15.35
C LYS A 177 15.90 19.98 -15.08
N SER A 178 16.84 20.45 -14.25
CA SER A 178 18.05 19.71 -13.90
C SER A 178 18.00 19.01 -12.55
N TRP A 179 16.92 19.16 -11.78
CA TRP A 179 16.85 18.67 -10.40
C TRP A 179 17.09 17.17 -10.26
N LEU A 180 16.58 16.35 -11.20
CA LEU A 180 16.80 14.89 -11.19
C LEU A 180 18.27 14.49 -11.33
N ASN A 181 19.12 15.37 -11.89
CA ASN A 181 20.57 15.13 -11.99
C ASN A 181 21.29 15.38 -10.65
N HIS A 182 20.63 16.08 -9.71
CA HIS A 182 21.21 16.50 -8.43
C HIS A 182 20.61 15.79 -7.23
N TYR A 183 19.34 15.30 -7.33
CA TYR A 183 18.67 14.60 -6.25
C TYR A 183 17.77 13.47 -6.78
N PRO A 184 17.86 12.26 -6.20
CA PRO A 184 17.03 11.11 -6.59
C PRO A 184 15.65 11.20 -5.94
N TYR A 185 14.74 11.97 -6.52
CA TYR A 185 13.38 12.10 -6.01
C TYR A 185 12.66 10.76 -5.95
N LEU A 186 11.94 10.51 -4.85
CA LEU A 186 11.17 9.29 -4.61
C LEU A 186 9.67 9.58 -4.70
N LYS A 187 8.99 8.82 -5.56
CA LYS A 187 7.54 8.72 -5.63
C LYS A 187 7.07 7.74 -4.55
N HIS A 188 6.09 8.14 -3.76
CA HIS A 188 5.41 7.25 -2.83
C HIS A 188 4.49 6.27 -3.57
N LEU A 189 4.54 5.00 -3.18
CA LEU A 189 3.62 3.96 -3.60
C LEU A 189 2.74 3.58 -2.41
N GLY A 190 1.41 3.53 -2.62
CA GLY A 190 0.39 3.37 -1.58
C GLY A 190 0.31 1.99 -0.93
N LEU A 191 1.37 1.19 -0.97
CA LEU A 191 1.48 -0.09 -0.28
C LEU A 191 2.05 0.12 1.12
N TYR A 192 1.38 -0.42 2.14
CA TYR A 192 1.80 -0.28 3.52
C TYR A 192 1.84 -1.60 4.26
N ALA A 193 2.74 -1.70 5.22
CA ALA A 193 2.80 -2.79 6.17
C ALA A 193 2.94 -2.22 7.59
N TYR A 194 2.26 -2.79 8.55
CA TYR A 194 2.21 -2.30 9.93
C TYR A 194 2.51 -3.45 10.88
N ARG A 195 3.32 -3.21 11.94
CA ARG A 195 3.26 -4.10 13.09
C ARG A 195 1.84 -4.16 13.61
N ARG A 196 1.40 -5.33 14.06
CA ARG A 196 -0.01 -5.55 14.45
C ARG A 196 -0.48 -4.57 15.53
N GLU A 197 0.34 -4.33 16.54
CA GLU A 197 0.07 -3.35 17.59
C GLU A 197 0.00 -1.92 17.06
N VAL A 198 0.92 -1.55 16.16
CA VAL A 198 0.99 -0.21 15.56
C VAL A 198 -0.24 0.08 14.71
N LEU A 199 -0.73 -0.91 13.93
CA LEU A 199 -1.96 -0.75 13.16
C LEU A 199 -3.13 -0.35 14.07
N ARG A 200 -3.29 -1.04 15.21
CA ARG A 200 -4.32 -0.72 16.20
C ARG A 200 -4.18 0.69 16.75
N GLU A 201 -2.96 1.12 17.04
CA GLU A 201 -2.69 2.45 17.61
C GLU A 201 -2.98 3.57 16.62
N VAL A 202 -2.50 3.45 15.37
CA VAL A 202 -2.63 4.54 14.38
C VAL A 202 -4.06 4.77 13.94
N THR A 203 -4.93 3.77 14.00
CA THR A 203 -6.36 3.92 13.69
C THR A 203 -7.14 4.65 14.79
N GLN A 204 -6.59 4.77 16.00
CA GLN A 204 -7.20 5.55 17.09
C GLN A 204 -6.78 7.03 17.07
N LEU A 205 -5.82 7.41 16.23
CA LEU A 205 -5.35 8.78 16.16
C LEU A 205 -6.39 9.69 15.47
N PRO A 206 -6.65 10.88 16.03
CA PRO A 206 -7.44 11.88 15.33
C PRO A 206 -6.71 12.37 14.08
N GLN A 207 -7.47 12.84 13.10
CA GLN A 207 -6.88 13.49 11.92
C GLN A 207 -5.99 14.67 12.34
N SER A 208 -4.84 14.79 11.69
CA SER A 208 -3.83 15.79 12.02
C SER A 208 -3.80 16.95 11.03
N PRO A 209 -3.27 18.13 11.43
CA PRO A 209 -3.19 19.29 10.54
C PRO A 209 -2.45 19.04 9.23
N LEU A 210 -1.32 18.31 9.24
CA LEU A 210 -0.56 18.00 8.03
C LEU A 210 -1.31 17.01 7.13
N GLU A 211 -1.95 15.99 7.71
CA GLU A 211 -2.82 15.07 6.97
C GLU A 211 -3.91 15.80 6.23
N LEU A 212 -4.61 16.73 6.91
CA LEU A 212 -5.70 17.50 6.32
C LEU A 212 -5.21 18.44 5.21
N ALA A 213 -4.05 19.09 5.41
CA ALA A 213 -3.48 20.02 4.45
C ALA A 213 -3.04 19.32 3.15
N GLU A 214 -2.33 18.19 3.26
CA GLU A 214 -1.79 17.43 2.13
C GLU A 214 -2.77 16.35 1.63
N SER A 215 -3.83 16.03 2.39
CA SER A 215 -4.69 14.85 2.16
C SER A 215 -3.86 13.57 2.03
N LEU A 216 -2.95 13.36 2.98
CA LEU A 216 -2.02 12.23 3.07
C LEU A 216 -2.08 11.64 4.47
N GLU A 217 -2.76 10.49 4.63
CA GLU A 217 -3.01 9.84 5.92
C GLU A 217 -1.73 9.55 6.72
N GLN A 218 -0.65 9.17 6.05
CA GLN A 218 0.62 8.84 6.69
C GLN A 218 1.29 10.03 7.41
N LEU A 219 0.90 11.25 7.12
CA LEU A 219 1.38 12.42 7.86
C LEU A 219 0.86 12.45 9.28
N ARG A 220 -0.36 11.95 9.53
CA ARG A 220 -0.90 11.75 10.88
C ARG A 220 0.03 10.90 11.73
N TRP A 221 0.55 9.81 11.14
CA TRP A 221 1.44 8.90 11.85
C TRP A 221 2.79 9.56 12.16
N LEU A 222 3.38 10.26 11.17
CA LEU A 222 4.63 11.02 11.38
C LEU A 222 4.48 12.11 12.45
N GLU A 223 3.38 12.89 12.44
CA GLU A 223 3.11 13.93 13.45
C GLU A 223 2.99 13.34 14.85
N ASN A 224 2.57 12.09 14.99
CA ASN A 224 2.47 11.38 16.27
C ASN A 224 3.72 10.55 16.61
N GLY A 225 4.83 10.72 15.87
CA GLY A 225 6.12 10.13 16.19
C GLY A 225 6.33 8.70 15.70
N TYR A 226 5.42 8.14 14.90
CA TYR A 226 5.62 6.81 14.32
C TYR A 226 6.68 6.84 13.22
N ARG A 227 7.50 5.81 13.17
CA ARG A 227 8.59 5.68 12.19
C ARG A 227 8.13 4.86 11.00
N ILE A 228 8.18 5.47 9.80
CA ILE A 228 7.82 4.84 8.55
C ILE A 228 9.08 4.52 7.77
N ARG A 229 9.41 3.26 7.59
CA ARG A 229 10.56 2.84 6.78
C ARG A 229 10.16 2.68 5.32
N VAL A 230 11.00 3.17 4.41
CA VAL A 230 10.75 3.20 2.97
C VAL A 230 11.64 2.18 2.26
N GLY A 231 11.04 1.18 1.64
CA GLY A 231 11.73 0.26 0.73
C GLY A 231 11.75 0.80 -0.70
N LEU A 232 12.83 0.56 -1.42
CA LEU A 232 12.92 0.96 -2.82
C LEU A 232 12.48 -0.17 -3.75
N THR A 233 11.77 0.19 -4.82
CA THR A 233 11.35 -0.70 -5.88
C THR A 233 11.44 0.00 -7.23
N ASP A 234 11.74 -0.75 -8.29
CA ASP A 234 11.68 -0.26 -9.66
C ASP A 234 10.34 -0.60 -10.34
N VAL A 235 9.52 -1.43 -9.68
CA VAL A 235 8.19 -1.81 -10.19
C VAL A 235 7.20 -0.69 -9.92
N GLU A 236 6.48 -0.27 -10.95
CA GLU A 236 5.35 0.63 -10.83
C GLU A 236 4.04 -0.14 -10.99
N THR A 237 3.13 0.07 -10.05
CA THR A 237 1.78 -0.48 -10.14
C THR A 237 0.86 0.48 -10.89
N VAL A 238 -0.05 -0.08 -11.69
CA VAL A 238 -1.11 0.68 -12.35
C VAL A 238 -2.39 0.48 -11.54
N GLY A 239 -2.71 1.48 -10.73
CA GLY A 239 -3.97 1.50 -9.98
C GLY A 239 -5.16 1.79 -10.90
N ILE A 240 -6.32 1.23 -10.57
CA ILE A 240 -7.58 1.45 -11.30
C ILE A 240 -8.47 2.35 -10.45
N ASP A 241 -8.51 3.64 -10.77
CA ASP A 241 -9.32 4.64 -10.07
C ASP A 241 -10.55 5.10 -10.85
N THR A 242 -10.48 5.01 -12.16
CA THR A 242 -11.51 5.44 -13.11
C THR A 242 -11.76 4.36 -14.16
N PRO A 243 -12.87 4.41 -14.92
CA PRO A 243 -13.06 3.53 -16.08
C PRO A 243 -11.94 3.63 -17.13
N ALA A 244 -11.37 4.82 -17.34
CA ALA A 244 -10.23 5.01 -18.25
C ALA A 244 -8.97 4.29 -17.76
N ASP A 245 -8.78 4.17 -16.44
CA ASP A 245 -7.69 3.36 -15.87
C ASP A 245 -7.89 1.88 -16.13
N LEU A 246 -9.14 1.39 -16.09
CA LEU A 246 -9.45 0.00 -16.42
C LEU A 246 -9.10 -0.31 -17.88
N GLU A 247 -9.40 0.57 -18.82
CA GLU A 247 -9.01 0.41 -20.22
C GLU A 247 -7.48 0.36 -20.39
N ARG A 248 -6.75 1.21 -19.67
CA ARG A 248 -5.27 1.17 -19.66
C ARG A 248 -4.74 -0.12 -19.05
N ALA A 249 -5.36 -0.60 -17.98
CA ALA A 249 -5.04 -1.86 -17.33
C ALA A 249 -5.26 -3.07 -18.26
N GLU A 250 -6.35 -3.08 -19.06
CA GLU A 250 -6.60 -4.08 -20.11
C GLU A 250 -5.47 -4.12 -21.15
N GLN A 251 -5.05 -2.96 -21.66
CA GLN A 251 -3.95 -2.86 -22.62
C GLN A 251 -2.63 -3.36 -22.01
N PHE A 252 -2.38 -3.04 -20.74
CA PHE A 252 -1.20 -3.51 -20.03
C PHE A 252 -1.19 -5.04 -19.88
N LEU A 253 -2.33 -5.64 -19.54
CA LEU A 253 -2.49 -7.09 -19.41
C LEU A 253 -2.24 -7.83 -20.74
N ILE A 254 -2.79 -7.29 -21.86
CA ILE A 254 -2.59 -7.82 -23.21
C ILE A 254 -1.11 -7.78 -23.60
N ASN A 255 -0.41 -6.70 -23.25
CA ASN A 255 1.00 -6.54 -23.59
C ASN A 255 1.89 -7.50 -22.78
N GLN A 256 1.57 -7.76 -21.51
CA GLN A 256 2.27 -8.77 -20.70
C GLN A 256 2.07 -10.20 -21.26
N GLY A 257 0.87 -10.52 -21.74
CA GLY A 257 0.56 -11.83 -22.34
C GLY A 257 1.30 -12.07 -23.67
N LYS A 258 1.71 -11.02 -24.40
CA LYS A 258 2.49 -11.12 -25.65
C LYS A 258 4.00 -11.28 -25.42
N GLN A 259 4.48 -11.03 -24.21
CA GLN A 259 5.92 -11.13 -23.86
C GLN A 259 6.30 -12.47 -23.22
N ARG A 260 5.32 -13.34 -22.98
CA ARG A 260 5.51 -14.72 -22.52
C ARG A 260 5.32 -15.70 -23.67
#